data_5b04bfeeca95307cf1e945fc58f8db16
#
_entry.id   5b04bfeeca95307cf1e945fc58f8db16
#
_cell.length_a   1.000
_cell.length_b   1.000
_cell.length_c   1.000
_cell.angle_alpha   90.00
_cell.angle_beta   90.00
_cell.angle_gamma   90.00
#
_symmetry.space_group_name_H-M   'P 1'
#
loop_
_entity.id
_entity.type
_entity.pdbx_description
1 polymer ?
#
loop_
_entity_poly.entity_id
_entity_poly.type
_entity_poly.pdbx_seq_one_letter_code
_entity_poly.pdbx_strand_id
1 'polypeptide(L)'
;MQIGEFAKGIELDSWLEKVVLESGGGGQGMESYELAAYYLFKNAKFAAGSEPIIFFIGDEKPYPTVNKSQAEQFDIECEENGIEPFKLLRKKVNDNVFMLLNKYASRYFDDETTSCWEKLLAPEHVVKIGEKKAIVDLMLGIISMVSSTRTLETYKIDMLDRG
;
A
#
# COMPACT_ATOMS: atom_id res chain seq x y z
N MET A 1 15.39 -1.18 1.39
CA MET A 1 14.08 -0.69 1.91
C MET A 1 14.36 0.48 2.84
N GLN A 2 13.59 1.56 2.72
CA GLN A 2 13.70 2.75 3.59
C GLN A 2 12.47 2.77 4.50
N ILE A 3 12.67 3.02 5.79
CA ILE A 3 11.61 2.94 6.80
C ILE A 3 11.64 4.22 7.63
N GLY A 4 10.48 4.88 7.73
CA GLY A 4 10.26 6.01 8.63
C GLY A 4 9.51 5.57 9.88
N GLU A 5 9.77 6.24 11.00
CA GLU A 5 9.03 6.03 12.24
C GLU A 5 7.61 6.64 12.14
N PHE A 6 6.70 6.17 13.00
CA PHE A 6 5.40 6.79 13.12
C PHE A 6 5.54 8.24 13.59
N ALA A 7 4.88 9.17 12.87
CA ALA A 7 4.93 10.58 13.15
C ALA A 7 3.52 11.21 13.03
N LYS A 8 3.31 12.41 13.56
CA LYS A 8 2.03 13.11 13.52
C LYS A 8 2.12 14.41 12.72
N GLY A 9 1.16 14.61 11.82
CA GLY A 9 1.03 15.86 11.08
C GLY A 9 2.31 16.23 10.34
N ILE A 10 2.80 17.46 10.54
CA ILE A 10 3.98 18.03 9.86
C ILE A 10 5.29 17.27 10.15
N GLU A 11 5.35 16.46 11.22
CA GLU A 11 6.54 15.67 11.50
C GLU A 11 6.83 14.65 10.39
N LEU A 12 5.81 14.24 9.62
CA LEU A 12 5.96 13.36 8.46
C LEU A 12 6.84 13.97 7.37
N ASP A 13 6.83 15.29 7.21
CA ASP A 13 7.63 15.99 6.19
C ASP A 13 9.12 15.70 6.38
N SER A 14 9.58 15.65 7.62
CA SER A 14 10.98 15.35 7.93
C SER A 14 11.43 13.93 7.52
N TRP A 15 10.48 13.00 7.40
CA TRP A 15 10.73 11.66 6.88
C TRP A 15 10.69 11.64 5.36
N LEU A 16 9.72 12.35 4.76
CA LEU A 16 9.62 12.46 3.31
C LEU A 16 10.84 13.12 2.68
N GLU A 17 11.40 14.14 3.32
CA GLU A 17 12.65 14.80 2.89
C GLU A 17 13.88 13.87 2.90
N LYS A 18 13.86 12.82 3.71
CA LYS A 18 14.95 11.83 3.81
C LYS A 18 14.83 10.68 2.82
N VAL A 19 13.71 10.57 2.10
CA VAL A 19 13.52 9.51 1.12
C VAL A 19 14.52 9.67 -0.02
N VAL A 20 15.32 8.64 -0.24
CA VAL A 20 16.25 8.57 -1.37
C VAL A 20 15.54 7.93 -2.54
N LEU A 21 15.44 8.65 -3.65
CA LEU A 21 14.89 8.11 -4.89
C LEU A 21 15.95 7.20 -5.53
N GLU A 22 15.67 5.91 -5.52
CA GLU A 22 16.49 4.92 -6.21
C GLU A 22 16.09 4.89 -7.69
N SER A 23 17.08 4.88 -8.58
CA SER A 23 16.90 4.73 -10.03
C SER A 23 17.40 3.38 -10.51
N GLY A 24 16.84 2.86 -11.59
CA GLY A 24 17.31 1.64 -12.23
C GLY A 24 16.68 0.35 -11.72
N GLY A 25 15.42 0.41 -11.31
CA GLY A 25 14.61 -0.76 -10.95
C GLY A 25 14.57 -1.81 -12.04
N GLY A 26 14.61 -3.08 -11.66
CA GLY A 26 14.70 -4.21 -12.58
C GLY A 26 13.46 -4.34 -13.47
N GLY A 27 13.65 -4.45 -14.78
CA GLY A 27 12.60 -4.56 -15.80
C GLY A 27 11.81 -5.89 -15.77
N GLN A 28 11.47 -6.40 -14.60
CA GLN A 28 10.73 -7.66 -14.44
C GLN A 28 9.21 -7.47 -14.24
N GLY A 29 8.73 -6.21 -14.15
CA GLY A 29 7.32 -5.90 -13.92
C GLY A 29 6.82 -6.36 -12.54
N MET A 30 7.71 -6.46 -11.57
CA MET A 30 7.41 -6.83 -10.17
C MET A 30 8.28 -6.03 -9.22
N GLU A 31 7.70 -5.62 -8.09
CA GLU A 31 8.39 -4.91 -7.01
C GLU A 31 8.21 -5.59 -5.66
N SER A 32 9.10 -5.29 -4.72
CA SER A 32 9.17 -5.96 -3.41
C SER A 32 8.15 -5.42 -2.40
N TYR A 33 6.89 -5.27 -2.82
CA TYR A 33 5.78 -4.91 -1.91
C TYR A 33 5.53 -5.97 -0.84
N GLU A 34 5.82 -7.25 -1.15
CA GLU A 34 5.67 -8.35 -0.21
C GLU A 34 6.60 -8.22 0.99
N LEU A 35 7.82 -7.70 0.79
CA LEU A 35 8.75 -7.44 1.88
C LEU A 35 8.24 -6.30 2.78
N ALA A 36 7.70 -5.23 2.20
CA ALA A 36 7.09 -4.14 2.96
C ALA A 36 5.86 -4.63 3.74
N ALA A 37 5.00 -5.45 3.11
CA ALA A 37 3.85 -6.05 3.77
C ALA A 37 4.27 -6.95 4.94
N TYR A 38 5.31 -7.76 4.74
CA TYR A 38 5.83 -8.65 5.79
C TYR A 38 6.50 -7.88 6.92
N TYR A 39 7.27 -6.83 6.59
CA TYR A 39 7.85 -5.93 7.59
C TYR A 39 6.77 -5.30 8.46
N LEU A 40 5.72 -4.74 7.87
CA LEU A 40 4.60 -4.15 8.59
C LEU A 40 3.87 -5.19 9.45
N PHE A 41 3.68 -6.40 8.93
CA PHE A 41 3.10 -7.48 9.73
C PHE A 41 3.93 -7.79 10.98
N LYS A 42 5.24 -7.92 10.85
CA LYS A 42 6.13 -8.28 11.97
C LYS A 42 6.32 -7.11 12.94
N ASN A 43 6.57 -5.91 12.46
CA ASN A 43 7.14 -4.82 13.24
C ASN A 43 6.16 -3.69 13.58
N ALA A 44 5.11 -3.44 12.77
CA ALA A 44 4.19 -2.36 13.06
C ALA A 44 3.37 -2.63 14.33
N LYS A 45 3.42 -1.67 15.26
CA LYS A 45 2.67 -1.68 16.52
C LYS A 45 1.60 -0.59 16.45
N PHE A 46 0.36 -0.96 16.63
CA PHE A 46 -0.77 -0.03 16.61
C PHE A 46 -1.26 0.21 18.05
N ALA A 47 -1.71 1.44 18.32
CA ALA A 47 -2.29 1.77 19.61
C ALA A 47 -3.56 0.96 19.86
N ALA A 48 -3.83 0.59 21.11
CA ALA A 48 -5.06 -0.11 21.48
C ALA A 48 -6.28 0.73 21.08
N GLY A 49 -7.25 0.09 20.41
CA GLY A 49 -8.45 0.75 19.92
C GLY A 49 -8.26 1.62 18.66
N SER A 50 -7.07 1.64 18.06
CA SER A 50 -6.89 2.27 16.75
C SER A 50 -7.40 1.36 15.63
N GLU A 51 -7.79 1.98 14.52
CA GLU A 51 -8.17 1.31 13.29
C GLU A 51 -7.11 1.60 12.22
N PRO A 52 -6.07 0.75 12.11
CA PRO A 52 -4.99 0.99 11.17
C PRO A 52 -5.46 0.82 9.73
N ILE A 53 -4.99 1.70 8.86
CA ILE A 53 -5.22 1.63 7.42
C ILE A 53 -3.86 1.64 6.74
N ILE A 54 -3.62 0.69 5.85
CA ILE A 54 -2.36 0.56 5.11
C ILE A 54 -2.62 0.89 3.63
N PHE A 55 -1.82 1.78 3.09
CA PHE A 55 -1.82 2.09 1.67
C PHE A 55 -0.52 1.61 1.02
N PHE A 56 -0.66 0.81 -0.02
CA PHE A 56 0.39 0.60 -1.00
C PHE A 56 0.15 1.53 -2.17
N ILE A 57 1.20 2.16 -2.67
CA ILE A 57 1.12 3.09 -3.81
C ILE A 57 2.19 2.68 -4.81
N GLY A 58 1.81 2.37 -6.03
CA GLY A 58 2.76 1.96 -7.06
C GLY A 58 2.08 1.56 -8.37
N ASP A 59 2.79 0.87 -9.24
CA ASP A 59 2.37 0.60 -10.61
C ASP A 59 2.74 -0.82 -11.09
N GLU A 60 3.39 -1.62 -10.25
CA GLU A 60 3.79 -2.99 -10.58
C GLU A 60 3.15 -4.03 -9.67
N LYS A 61 3.36 -5.30 -10.02
CA LYS A 61 2.89 -6.46 -9.24
C LYS A 61 3.81 -6.73 -8.06
N PRO A 62 3.32 -7.21 -6.91
CA PRO A 62 4.16 -7.73 -5.86
C PRO A 62 4.67 -9.13 -6.22
N TYR A 63 5.77 -9.56 -5.62
CA TYR A 63 6.08 -10.98 -5.56
C TYR A 63 5.02 -11.70 -4.71
N PRO A 64 4.64 -12.94 -5.08
CA PRO A 64 3.53 -13.62 -4.40
C PRO A 64 3.84 -14.02 -2.96
N THR A 65 5.11 -14.26 -2.67
CA THR A 65 5.58 -14.75 -1.37
C THR A 65 6.92 -14.14 -1.00
N VAL A 66 7.19 -14.09 0.30
CA VAL A 66 8.47 -13.61 0.84
C VAL A 66 9.58 -14.63 0.56
N ASN A 67 10.71 -14.14 0.08
CA ASN A 67 11.97 -14.89 0.01
C ASN A 67 12.74 -14.65 1.33
N LYS A 68 13.07 -15.75 2.03
CA LYS A 68 13.73 -15.70 3.33
C LYS A 68 15.07 -14.96 3.28
N SER A 69 15.94 -15.29 2.32
CA SER A 69 17.25 -14.64 2.22
C SER A 69 17.17 -13.15 1.91
N GLN A 70 16.13 -12.74 1.21
CA GLN A 70 15.84 -11.34 0.92
C GLN A 70 15.33 -10.60 2.17
N ALA A 71 14.44 -11.23 2.94
CA ALA A 71 13.96 -10.67 4.20
C ALA A 71 15.12 -10.48 5.21
N GLU A 72 16.01 -11.47 5.33
CA GLU A 72 17.18 -11.41 6.21
C GLU A 72 18.14 -10.27 5.85
N GLN A 73 18.26 -9.89 4.56
CA GLN A 73 19.06 -8.72 4.13
C GLN A 73 18.52 -7.39 4.66
N PHE A 74 17.26 -7.35 5.07
CA PHE A 74 16.61 -6.18 5.64
C PHE A 74 16.34 -6.34 7.14
N ASP A 75 17.03 -7.26 7.81
CA ASP A 75 16.88 -7.58 9.24
C ASP A 75 15.42 -7.97 9.60
N ILE A 76 14.69 -8.56 8.66
CA ILE A 76 13.35 -9.08 8.89
C ILE A 76 13.45 -10.56 9.19
N GLU A 77 13.16 -10.94 10.44
CA GLU A 77 13.12 -12.34 10.84
C GLU A 77 12.09 -13.13 10.03
N CYS A 78 12.55 -14.13 9.28
CA CYS A 78 11.74 -14.96 8.42
C CYS A 78 12.09 -16.44 8.64
N GLU A 79 11.14 -17.22 9.13
CA GLU A 79 11.38 -18.61 9.50
C GLU A 79 11.49 -19.52 8.26
N GLU A 80 10.69 -19.25 7.24
CA GLU A 80 10.58 -20.08 6.03
C GLU A 80 10.35 -19.26 4.75
N ASN A 81 10.58 -19.89 3.59
CA ASN A 81 10.16 -19.32 2.31
C ASN A 81 8.65 -19.55 2.07
N GLY A 82 8.07 -18.77 1.19
CA GLY A 82 6.70 -18.99 0.72
C GLY A 82 5.62 -18.37 1.62
N ILE A 83 5.99 -17.50 2.55
CA ILE A 83 5.03 -16.76 3.38
C ILE A 83 4.18 -15.85 2.50
N GLU A 84 2.86 -15.85 2.70
CA GLU A 84 1.87 -14.96 2.07
C GLU A 84 1.66 -13.68 2.90
N PRO A 85 2.45 -12.64 2.71
CA PRO A 85 2.51 -11.50 3.65
C PRO A 85 1.24 -10.66 3.64
N PHE A 86 0.59 -10.50 2.48
CA PHE A 86 -0.65 -9.73 2.37
C PHE A 86 -1.79 -10.35 3.17
N LYS A 87 -1.89 -11.69 3.15
CA LYS A 87 -2.88 -12.41 3.96
C LYS A 87 -2.68 -12.20 5.46
N LEU A 88 -1.42 -12.20 5.91
CA LEU A 88 -1.08 -11.94 7.30
C LEU A 88 -1.33 -10.50 7.69
N LEU A 89 -0.93 -9.54 6.85
CA LEU A 89 -1.12 -8.11 7.09
C LEU A 89 -2.61 -7.75 7.14
N ARG A 90 -3.40 -8.21 6.19
CA ARG A 90 -4.86 -8.01 6.15
C ARG A 90 -5.52 -8.46 7.44
N LYS A 91 -5.18 -9.67 7.91
CA LYS A 91 -5.69 -10.17 9.19
C LYS A 91 -5.30 -9.29 10.38
N LYS A 92 -4.09 -8.71 10.37
CA LYS A 92 -3.58 -7.85 11.45
C LYS A 92 -4.32 -6.51 11.53
N VAL A 93 -4.80 -6.00 10.39
CA VAL A 93 -5.42 -4.67 10.27
C VAL A 93 -6.89 -4.72 9.83
N ASN A 94 -7.60 -5.81 10.13
CA ASN A 94 -9.03 -5.97 9.81
C ASN A 94 -9.38 -5.68 8.35
N ASP A 95 -8.58 -6.23 7.43
CA ASP A 95 -8.67 -6.05 5.97
C ASP A 95 -8.42 -4.61 5.45
N ASN A 96 -8.11 -3.63 6.30
CA ASN A 96 -7.86 -2.24 5.90
C ASN A 96 -6.51 -2.07 5.19
N VAL A 97 -6.30 -2.83 4.11
CA VAL A 97 -5.12 -2.75 3.23
C VAL A 97 -5.59 -2.37 1.84
N PHE A 98 -5.11 -1.27 1.30
CA PHE A 98 -5.52 -0.72 0.01
C PHE A 98 -4.31 -0.57 -0.92
N MET A 99 -4.53 -0.85 -2.21
CA MET A 99 -3.58 -0.52 -3.27
C MET A 99 -4.09 0.67 -4.07
N LEU A 100 -3.32 1.75 -4.07
CA LEU A 100 -3.51 2.87 -4.99
C LEU A 100 -2.62 2.63 -6.21
N LEU A 101 -3.24 2.13 -7.28
CA LEU A 101 -2.53 1.63 -8.45
C LEU A 101 -2.39 2.73 -9.50
N ASN A 102 -1.16 3.16 -9.73
CA ASN A 102 -0.83 4.08 -10.81
C ASN A 102 -0.76 3.33 -12.14
N LYS A 103 -1.02 4.04 -13.22
CA LYS A 103 -0.89 3.51 -14.57
C LYS A 103 0.59 3.43 -14.94
N TYR A 104 1.06 2.24 -15.37
CA TYR A 104 2.46 2.00 -15.71
C TYR A 104 2.80 2.34 -17.16
N ALA A 105 2.50 1.46 -18.09
CA ALA A 105 3.01 1.63 -19.44
C ALA A 105 2.02 1.25 -20.55
N SER A 106 1.25 0.20 -20.40
CA SER A 106 0.31 -0.27 -21.40
C SER A 106 -0.93 -0.87 -20.77
N ARG A 107 -2.04 -0.81 -21.49
CA ARG A 107 -3.32 -1.37 -21.02
C ARG A 107 -3.21 -2.84 -20.61
N TYR A 108 -2.44 -3.62 -21.34
CA TYR A 108 -2.26 -5.04 -21.03
C TYR A 108 -1.57 -5.27 -19.67
N PHE A 109 -0.46 -4.56 -19.43
CA PHE A 109 0.24 -4.61 -18.14
C PHE A 109 -0.61 -4.10 -16.99
N ASP A 110 -1.34 -3.00 -17.21
CA ASP A 110 -2.21 -2.41 -16.19
C ASP A 110 -3.34 -3.37 -15.81
N ASP A 111 -3.94 -4.10 -16.77
CA ASP A 111 -5.00 -5.08 -16.51
C ASP A 111 -4.47 -6.31 -15.77
N GLU A 112 -3.29 -6.82 -16.12
CA GLU A 112 -2.66 -7.94 -15.43
C GLU A 112 -2.26 -7.56 -13.99
N THR A 113 -1.65 -6.37 -13.80
CA THR A 113 -1.27 -5.85 -12.49
C THR A 113 -2.50 -5.63 -11.62
N THR A 114 -3.55 -5.03 -12.17
CA THR A 114 -4.83 -4.87 -11.47
C THR A 114 -5.38 -6.22 -11.00
N SER A 115 -5.47 -7.20 -11.91
CA SER A 115 -5.98 -8.54 -11.58
C SER A 115 -5.13 -9.25 -10.52
N CYS A 116 -3.81 -9.02 -10.52
CA CYS A 116 -2.93 -9.56 -9.47
C CYS A 116 -3.29 -8.98 -8.09
N TRP A 117 -3.40 -7.65 -8.00
CA TRP A 117 -3.74 -6.98 -6.75
C TRP A 117 -5.15 -7.30 -6.26
N GLU A 118 -6.14 -7.39 -7.15
CA GLU A 118 -7.51 -7.77 -6.81
C GLU A 118 -7.61 -9.18 -6.22
N LYS A 119 -6.74 -10.10 -6.64
CA LYS A 119 -6.65 -11.44 -6.05
C LYS A 119 -6.04 -11.43 -4.64
N LEU A 120 -5.16 -10.50 -4.35
CA LEU A 120 -4.49 -10.38 -3.04
C LEU A 120 -5.32 -9.60 -2.03
N LEU A 121 -5.98 -8.53 -2.46
CA LEU A 121 -6.65 -7.57 -1.57
C LEU A 121 -8.18 -7.55 -1.68
N ALA A 122 -8.77 -8.14 -2.68
CA ALA A 122 -10.13 -7.99 -3.19
C ALA A 122 -10.33 -6.72 -4.05
N PRO A 123 -11.30 -6.75 -5.02
CA PRO A 123 -11.46 -5.66 -5.99
C PRO A 123 -11.74 -4.29 -5.38
N GLU A 124 -12.53 -4.22 -4.31
CA GLU A 124 -12.89 -2.99 -3.60
C GLU A 124 -11.71 -2.29 -2.91
N HIS A 125 -10.60 -3.01 -2.72
CA HIS A 125 -9.38 -2.49 -2.09
C HIS A 125 -8.32 -2.08 -3.12
N VAL A 126 -8.61 -2.17 -4.41
CA VAL A 126 -7.69 -1.75 -5.49
C VAL A 126 -8.27 -0.53 -6.20
N VAL A 127 -7.66 0.62 -5.97
CA VAL A 127 -8.11 1.90 -6.50
C VAL A 127 -7.16 2.38 -7.58
N LYS A 128 -7.66 2.53 -8.82
CA LYS A 128 -6.86 3.06 -9.93
C LYS A 128 -6.72 4.58 -9.81
N ILE A 129 -5.47 5.06 -9.82
CA ILE A 129 -5.17 6.48 -9.80
C ILE A 129 -5.35 7.03 -11.21
N GLY A 130 -6.31 7.93 -11.41
CA GLY A 130 -6.50 8.64 -12.67
C GLY A 130 -5.42 9.70 -12.90
N GLU A 131 -5.16 10.51 -11.87
CA GLU A 131 -4.15 11.56 -11.86
C GLU A 131 -3.36 11.53 -10.56
N LYS A 132 -2.03 11.69 -10.63
CA LYS A 132 -1.15 11.61 -9.44
C LYS A 132 -1.53 12.61 -8.34
N LYS A 133 -2.02 13.79 -8.71
CA LYS A 133 -2.50 14.80 -7.74
C LYS A 133 -3.70 14.35 -6.91
N ALA A 134 -4.46 13.35 -7.36
CA ALA A 134 -5.62 12.82 -6.65
C ALA A 134 -5.27 11.82 -5.52
N ILE A 135 -4.01 11.42 -5.37
CA ILE A 135 -3.60 10.40 -4.39
C ILE A 135 -4.05 10.77 -2.97
N VAL A 136 -3.81 12.00 -2.56
CA VAL A 136 -4.17 12.47 -1.21
C VAL A 136 -5.68 12.45 -1.01
N ASP A 137 -6.44 12.91 -1.99
CA ASP A 137 -7.91 12.90 -1.92
C ASP A 137 -8.46 11.47 -1.87
N LEU A 138 -7.89 10.55 -2.65
CA LEU A 138 -8.25 9.13 -2.59
C LEU A 138 -7.97 8.52 -1.20
N MET A 139 -6.80 8.80 -0.63
CA MET A 139 -6.46 8.34 0.72
C MET A 139 -7.43 8.90 1.77
N LEU A 140 -7.71 10.20 1.73
CA LEU A 140 -8.66 10.84 2.66
C LEU A 140 -10.08 10.30 2.48
N GLY A 141 -10.49 10.03 1.24
CA GLY A 141 -11.76 9.37 0.93
C GLY A 141 -11.87 7.99 1.57
N ILE A 142 -10.87 7.14 1.38
CA ILE A 142 -10.82 5.79 1.96
C ILE A 142 -10.81 5.87 3.49
N ILE A 143 -9.98 6.72 4.09
CA ILE A 143 -9.95 6.94 5.54
C ILE A 143 -11.34 7.32 6.06
N SER A 144 -12.01 8.26 5.39
CA SER A 144 -13.34 8.71 5.82
C SER A 144 -14.42 7.63 5.71
N MET A 145 -14.32 6.74 4.72
CA MET A 145 -15.24 5.61 4.56
C MET A 145 -14.97 4.51 5.60
N VAL A 146 -13.71 4.13 5.82
CA VAL A 146 -13.32 3.13 6.83
C VAL A 146 -13.72 3.60 8.22
N SER A 147 -13.45 4.86 8.56
CA SER A 147 -13.84 5.46 9.85
C SER A 147 -15.35 5.79 9.97
N SER A 148 -16.14 5.45 8.94
CA SER A 148 -17.59 5.74 8.89
C SER A 148 -17.96 7.22 9.09
N THR A 149 -17.03 8.13 8.81
CA THR A 149 -17.29 9.58 8.89
C THR A 149 -17.97 10.14 7.64
N ARG A 150 -17.91 9.41 6.52
CA ARG A 150 -18.58 9.74 5.24
C ARG A 150 -19.07 8.49 4.54
N THR A 151 -20.11 8.65 3.72
CA THR A 151 -20.52 7.64 2.73
C THR A 151 -19.81 7.88 1.40
N LEU A 152 -19.81 6.88 0.51
CA LEU A 152 -19.28 7.04 -0.84
C LEU A 152 -20.00 8.14 -1.63
N GLU A 153 -21.31 8.29 -1.43
CA GLU A 153 -22.12 9.33 -2.07
C GLU A 153 -21.68 10.73 -1.63
N THR A 154 -21.56 10.95 -0.32
CA THR A 154 -21.10 12.25 0.19
C THR A 154 -19.69 12.57 -0.24
N TYR A 155 -18.79 11.56 -0.28
CA TYR A 155 -17.45 11.74 -0.80
C TYR A 155 -17.44 12.15 -2.28
N LYS A 156 -18.23 11.49 -3.13
CA LYS A 156 -18.34 11.85 -4.56
C LYS A 156 -18.83 13.29 -4.78
N ILE A 157 -19.82 13.72 -4.01
CA ILE A 157 -20.34 15.10 -4.08
C ILE A 157 -19.23 16.09 -3.73
N ASP A 158 -18.53 15.87 -2.60
CA ASP A 158 -17.43 16.74 -2.18
C ASP A 158 -16.30 16.83 -3.22
N MET A 159 -16.01 15.73 -3.91
CA MET A 159 -14.98 15.70 -4.96
C MET A 159 -15.41 16.46 -6.22
N LEU A 160 -16.69 16.38 -6.60
CA LEU A 160 -17.25 17.14 -7.73
C LEU A 160 -17.26 18.64 -7.45
N ASP A 161 -17.51 19.05 -6.20
CA ASP A 161 -17.52 20.46 -5.79
C ASP A 161 -16.11 21.09 -5.75
N ARG A 162 -15.08 20.27 -5.68
CA ARG A 162 -13.68 20.73 -5.70
C ARG A 162 -13.10 20.95 -7.11
N GLY A 163 -13.77 20.50 -8.16
CA GLY A 163 -13.40 20.65 -9.57
C GLY A 163 -12.41 19.63 -10.06
#